data_43667f4ac2d31a26e7f3bd730bcc6b0c
#
_entry.id   43667f4ac2d31a26e7f3bd730bcc6b0c
#
_cell.length_a   1.000
_cell.length_b   1.000
_cell.length_c   1.000
_cell.angle_alpha   90.00
_cell.angle_beta   90.00
_cell.angle_gamma   90.00
#
_symmetry.space_group_name_H-M   'P 1'
#
loop_
_entity.id
_entity.type
_entity.pdbx_description
1 polymer ?
#
loop_
_entity_poly.entity_id
_entity_poly.type
_entity_poly.pdbx_seq_one_letter_code
_entity_poly.pdbx_strand_id
1 'polypeptide(L)'
;MLVELADDGSDQFTSLTRKELAKRLGVSPRAVNELIQERRSMTADMAIRLSRVFKTTPDIWMNLQKAVDLWDAAQANKNQYAKLRPIAA
;
A
#
# COMPACT_ATOMS: atom_id res chain seq x y z
N MET A 1 -8.10 -2.18 -1.28
CA MET A 1 -6.72 -2.06 -1.43
C MET A 1 -6.00 -3.37 -1.11
N LEU A 2 -5.39 -3.51 0.03
CA LEU A 2 -4.89 -4.81 0.41
C LEU A 2 -6.04 -5.71 0.77
N VAL A 3 -5.72 -6.96 0.97
CA VAL A 3 -6.69 -7.96 1.39
C VAL A 3 -7.32 -7.53 2.71
N GLU A 4 -8.61 -7.72 2.82
CA GLU A 4 -9.28 -7.51 4.09
C GLU A 4 -8.87 -8.58 5.06
N LEU A 5 -8.38 -8.18 6.23
CA LEU A 5 -7.81 -9.10 7.21
C LEU A 5 -8.68 -9.18 8.44
N ALA A 6 -8.89 -10.38 8.92
CA ALA A 6 -9.57 -10.61 10.19
C ALA A 6 -8.57 -10.41 11.33
N ASP A 7 -9.00 -9.73 12.38
CA ASP A 7 -8.14 -9.48 13.54
C ASP A 7 -7.91 -10.72 14.37
N ASP A 8 -8.90 -11.56 14.46
CA ASP A 8 -8.86 -12.74 15.34
C ASP A 8 -8.68 -14.04 14.57
N GLY A 9 -8.61 -13.96 13.25
CA GLY A 9 -8.43 -15.15 12.43
C GLY A 9 -9.67 -15.98 12.24
N SER A 10 -10.82 -15.46 12.59
CA SER A 10 -12.07 -16.23 12.49
C SER A 10 -12.69 -16.19 11.10
N ASP A 11 -12.21 -15.34 10.24
CA ASP A 11 -12.77 -15.21 8.90
C ASP A 11 -12.39 -16.43 8.06
N GLN A 12 -13.41 -17.11 7.58
CA GLN A 12 -13.22 -18.34 6.84
C GLN A 12 -12.81 -18.11 5.38
N PHE A 13 -13.11 -16.94 4.83
CA PHE A 13 -12.85 -16.69 3.43
C PHE A 13 -11.44 -16.24 3.16
N THR A 14 -10.96 -15.31 3.97
CA THR A 14 -9.59 -14.85 3.79
C THR A 14 -8.61 -15.77 4.48
N SER A 15 -9.02 -16.36 5.58
CA SER A 15 -8.18 -17.21 6.40
C SER A 15 -6.84 -16.56 6.77
N LEU A 16 -6.74 -15.26 6.59
CA LEU A 16 -5.52 -14.51 6.89
C LEU A 16 -5.82 -13.47 7.94
N THR A 17 -5.06 -13.51 9.03
CA THR A 17 -5.00 -12.42 9.99
C THR A 17 -3.82 -11.55 9.65
N ARG A 18 -3.72 -10.39 10.30
CA ARG A 18 -2.55 -9.53 10.13
C ARG A 18 -1.29 -10.28 10.57
N LYS A 19 -1.41 -11.06 11.61
CA LYS A 19 -0.29 -11.84 12.13
C LYS A 19 0.15 -12.89 11.11
N GLU A 20 -0.79 -13.58 10.50
CA GLU A 20 -0.48 -14.58 9.49
C GLU A 20 0.13 -13.95 8.25
N LEU A 21 -0.39 -12.82 7.83
CA LEU A 21 0.16 -12.10 6.68
C LEU A 21 1.59 -11.65 6.97
N ALA A 22 1.83 -11.11 8.17
CA ALA A 22 3.17 -10.69 8.56
C ALA A 22 4.15 -11.86 8.49
N LYS A 23 3.73 -13.00 8.96
CA LYS A 23 4.56 -14.20 8.94
C LYS A 23 4.91 -14.58 7.50
N ARG A 24 3.93 -14.56 6.62
CA ARG A 24 4.16 -14.92 5.21
C ARG A 24 5.03 -13.92 4.49
N LEU A 25 4.92 -12.66 4.88
CA LEU A 25 5.76 -11.60 4.30
C LEU A 25 7.15 -11.55 4.91
N GLY A 26 7.34 -12.20 6.05
CA GLY A 26 8.63 -12.16 6.72
C GLY A 26 8.90 -10.83 7.41
N VAL A 27 7.84 -10.16 7.88
CA VAL A 27 7.95 -8.88 8.58
C VAL A 27 7.19 -8.96 9.89
N SER A 28 7.31 -7.91 10.70
CA SER A 28 6.60 -7.88 11.98
C SER A 28 5.12 -7.57 11.77
N PRO A 29 4.24 -8.00 12.69
CA PRO A 29 2.83 -7.62 12.62
C PRO A 29 2.64 -6.10 12.67
N ARG A 30 3.54 -5.38 13.35
CA ARG A 30 3.49 -3.94 13.40
C ARG A 30 3.66 -3.33 12.02
N ALA A 31 4.58 -3.88 11.23
CA ALA A 31 4.81 -3.40 9.87
C ALA A 31 3.55 -3.57 9.01
N VAL A 32 2.85 -4.69 9.16
CA VAL A 32 1.60 -4.91 8.45
C VAL A 32 0.54 -3.91 8.90
N ASN A 33 0.43 -3.69 10.21
CA ASN A 33 -0.54 -2.73 10.73
C ASN A 33 -0.28 -1.32 10.20
N GLU A 34 0.98 -0.91 10.17
CA GLU A 34 1.34 0.42 9.67
C GLU A 34 1.00 0.56 8.19
N LEU A 35 1.22 -0.49 7.43
CA LEU A 35 0.88 -0.48 6.01
C LEU A 35 -0.62 -0.37 5.79
N ILE A 36 -1.40 -1.15 6.54
CA ILE A 36 -2.86 -1.16 6.42
C ILE A 36 -3.44 0.19 6.84
N GLN A 37 -2.89 0.80 7.87
CA GLN A 37 -3.37 2.08 8.39
C GLN A 37 -2.77 3.28 7.64
N GLU A 38 -2.05 3.02 6.56
CA GLU A 38 -1.46 4.04 5.72
C GLU A 38 -0.46 4.93 6.45
N ARG A 39 0.15 4.40 7.51
CA ARG A 39 1.18 5.12 8.24
C ARG A 39 2.57 4.88 7.67
N ARG A 40 2.66 4.00 6.71
CA ARG A 40 3.91 3.63 6.06
C ARG A 40 3.66 3.52 4.57
N SER A 41 4.49 4.17 3.78
CA SER A 41 4.41 4.08 2.34
C SER A 41 4.90 2.72 1.86
N MET A 42 4.40 2.31 0.70
CA MET A 42 4.88 1.11 0.05
C MET A 42 6.32 1.30 -0.38
N THR A 43 7.18 0.39 0.02
CA THR A 43 8.57 0.38 -0.41
C THR A 43 8.78 -0.70 -1.44
N ALA A 44 9.89 -0.62 -2.17
CA ALA A 44 10.23 -1.66 -3.13
C ALA A 44 10.35 -3.02 -2.44
N ASP A 45 10.95 -3.05 -1.26
CA ASP A 45 11.08 -4.29 -0.50
C ASP A 45 9.71 -4.90 -0.21
N MET A 46 8.78 -4.09 0.30
CA MET A 46 7.45 -4.57 0.62
C MET A 46 6.68 -4.99 -0.63
N ALA A 47 6.84 -4.25 -1.72
CA ALA A 47 6.19 -4.60 -2.98
C ALA A 47 6.66 -5.97 -3.48
N ILE A 48 7.94 -6.25 -3.35
CA ILE A 48 8.48 -7.54 -3.75
C ILE A 48 7.94 -8.65 -2.86
N ARG A 49 7.90 -8.42 -1.55
CA ARG A 49 7.35 -9.40 -0.61
C ARG A 49 5.88 -9.69 -0.91
N LEU A 50 5.10 -8.65 -1.13
CA LEU A 50 3.68 -8.81 -1.45
C LEU A 50 3.48 -9.55 -2.76
N SER A 51 4.32 -9.26 -3.75
CA SER A 51 4.20 -9.92 -5.05
C SER A 51 4.43 -11.42 -4.93
N ARG A 52 5.33 -11.83 -4.07
CA ARG A 52 5.61 -13.24 -3.86
C ARG A 52 4.47 -13.94 -3.14
N VAL A 53 3.91 -13.28 -2.14
CA VAL A 53 2.83 -13.87 -1.34
C VAL A 53 1.53 -13.97 -2.14
N PHE A 54 1.21 -12.94 -2.91
CA PHE A 54 -0.06 -12.88 -3.64
C PHE A 54 0.07 -13.22 -5.11
N LYS A 55 1.23 -13.65 -5.55
CA LYS A 55 1.48 -14.06 -6.94
C LYS A 55 1.14 -12.94 -7.92
N THR A 56 1.62 -11.76 -7.62
CA THR A 56 1.47 -10.59 -8.47
C THR A 56 2.86 -10.10 -8.85
N THR A 57 2.92 -8.97 -9.54
CA THR A 57 4.20 -8.33 -9.81
C THR A 57 4.43 -7.20 -8.83
N PRO A 58 5.69 -6.87 -8.51
CA PRO A 58 5.95 -5.72 -7.63
C PRO A 58 5.41 -4.41 -8.20
N ASP A 59 5.37 -4.28 -9.50
CA ASP A 59 4.89 -3.07 -10.16
C ASP A 59 3.45 -2.73 -9.79
N ILE A 60 2.61 -3.75 -9.63
CA ILE A 60 1.22 -3.54 -9.23
C ILE A 60 1.16 -2.80 -7.90
N TRP A 61 1.96 -3.24 -6.94
CA TRP A 61 1.95 -2.65 -5.60
C TRP A 61 2.52 -1.24 -5.60
N MET A 62 3.62 -1.03 -6.35
CA MET A 62 4.21 0.29 -6.45
C MET A 62 3.28 1.26 -7.18
N ASN A 63 2.59 0.79 -8.20
CA ASN A 63 1.66 1.64 -8.93
C ASN A 63 0.47 2.05 -8.08
N LEU A 64 -0.01 1.17 -7.21
CA LEU A 64 -1.07 1.52 -6.28
C LEU A 64 -0.62 2.62 -5.33
N GLN A 65 0.60 2.51 -4.80
CA GLN A 65 1.13 3.55 -3.91
C GLN A 65 1.29 4.87 -4.65
N LYS A 66 1.79 4.80 -5.88
CA LYS A 66 1.97 5.99 -6.70
C LYS A 66 0.64 6.70 -6.94
N ALA A 67 -0.40 5.94 -7.24
CA ALA A 67 -1.73 6.51 -7.48
C ALA A 67 -2.26 7.20 -6.23
N VAL A 68 -2.10 6.58 -5.07
CA VAL A 68 -2.53 7.18 -3.80
C VAL A 68 -1.75 8.46 -3.53
N ASP A 69 -0.43 8.40 -3.70
CA ASP A 69 0.41 9.57 -3.44
C ASP A 69 0.06 10.73 -4.36
N LEU A 70 -0.19 10.44 -5.64
CA LEU A 70 -0.57 11.49 -6.59
C LEU A 70 -1.91 12.10 -6.22
N TRP A 71 -2.86 11.28 -5.83
CA TRP A 71 -4.17 11.78 -5.45
C TRP A 71 -4.07 12.65 -4.20
N ASP A 72 -3.34 12.19 -3.19
CA ASP A 72 -3.16 12.93 -1.95
C ASP A 72 -2.50 14.28 -2.21
N ALA A 73 -1.43 14.29 -3.00
CA ALA A 73 -0.71 15.52 -3.31
C ALA A 73 -1.61 16.49 -4.07
N ALA A 74 -2.37 15.97 -5.03
CA ALA A 74 -3.26 16.80 -5.82
C ALA A 74 -4.31 17.47 -4.97
N GLN A 75 -4.84 16.77 -3.98
CA GLN A 75 -5.82 17.34 -3.06
C GLN A 75 -5.20 18.34 -2.09
N ALA A 76 -4.04 18.00 -1.55
CA ALA A 76 -3.40 18.82 -0.53
C ALA A 76 -2.92 20.16 -1.06
N ASN A 77 -2.45 20.19 -2.32
CA ASN A 77 -1.82 21.38 -2.90
C ASN A 77 -2.54 21.89 -4.13
N LYS A 78 -3.83 21.63 -4.22
CA LYS A 78 -4.62 21.93 -5.40
C LYS A 78 -4.48 23.39 -5.84
N ASN A 79 -4.56 24.31 -4.90
CA ASN A 79 -4.48 25.73 -5.22
C ASN A 79 -3.11 26.14 -5.73
N GLN A 80 -2.07 25.54 -5.20
CA GLN A 80 -0.73 25.85 -5.63
C GLN A 80 -0.46 25.34 -7.05
N TYR A 81 -0.92 24.13 -7.33
CA TYR A 81 -0.73 23.55 -8.65
C TYR A 81 -1.48 24.34 -9.72
N ALA A 82 -2.64 24.90 -9.37
CA ALA A 82 -3.43 25.69 -10.30
C ALA A 82 -2.71 26.96 -10.75
N LYS A 83 -1.75 27.42 -9.96
CA LYS A 83 -0.98 28.63 -10.29
C LYS A 83 0.21 28.36 -11.20
N LEU A 84 0.56 27.11 -11.39
CA LEU A 84 1.70 26.76 -12.20
C LEU A 84 1.34 26.88 -13.68
N ARG A 85 2.27 27.43 -14.44
CA ARG A 85 2.06 27.66 -15.87
C ARG A 85 3.07 26.86 -16.69
N PRO A 86 2.65 26.31 -17.81
CA PRO A 86 3.60 25.64 -18.69
C PRO A 86 4.66 26.60 -19.19
N ILE A 87 5.83 26.08 -19.41
CA ILE A 87 6.89 26.84 -20.08
C ILE A 87 6.47 26.98 -21.53
N ALA A 88 6.49 28.21 -22.03
CA ALA A 88 6.13 28.46 -23.43
C ALA A 88 7.13 27.77 -24.33
N ALA A 89 6.65 27.02 -25.32
CA ALA A 89 7.49 26.29 -26.23
C ALA A 89 7.73 27.13 -27.50
#